data_b34b0bb1252aedc45ae41fa3ccd5be98
#
_entry.id   b34b0bb1252aedc45ae41fa3ccd5be98
#
_cell.length_a   1.000
_cell.length_b   1.000
_cell.length_c   1.000
_cell.angle_alpha   90.00
_cell.angle_beta   90.00
_cell.angle_gamma   90.00
#
_symmetry.space_group_name_H-M   'P 1'
#
loop_
_entity.id
_entity.type
_entity.pdbx_description
1 polymer ?
#
loop_
_entity_poly.entity_id
_entity_poly.type
_entity_poly.pdbx_seq_one_letter_code
_entity_poly.pdbx_strand_id
1 'polypeptide(L)'
;MYTQQDLIQALAQLKRRRLTAYLPSAVGLAAAIAVFVAGRIQRSDSAWVISTVLTILAVGYFLFLYGVSIKPAKTYCVFLQDMLTGRKRETQGVFKSFSADVCDRDGLPCHSLLLNVGQKDDPQDDRQFYWDAQMPNPAIALGAQVKVESNDNRIASMTALE
;
A
#
# COMPACT_ATOMS: atom_id res chain seq x y z
N MET A 1 2.43 -14.94 7.68
CA MET A 1 3.53 -14.34 8.45
C MET A 1 4.47 -13.66 7.46
N TYR A 2 4.82 -12.40 7.66
CA TYR A 2 5.65 -11.62 6.71
C TYR A 2 7.10 -12.11 6.73
N THR A 3 7.70 -12.20 5.55
CA THR A 3 9.07 -12.65 5.36
C THR A 3 9.93 -11.57 4.70
N GLN A 4 11.25 -11.69 4.82
CA GLN A 4 12.18 -10.82 4.09
C GLN A 4 11.98 -10.93 2.56
N GLN A 5 11.55 -12.10 2.08
CA GLN A 5 11.27 -12.31 0.66
C GLN A 5 10.07 -11.47 0.18
N ASP A 6 9.03 -11.33 1.01
CA ASP A 6 7.86 -10.49 0.66
C ASP A 6 8.28 -9.03 0.49
N LEU A 7 9.14 -8.52 1.38
CA LEU A 7 9.69 -7.18 1.27
C LEU A 7 10.54 -7.00 0.00
N ILE A 8 11.41 -7.96 -0.31
CA ILE A 8 12.24 -7.91 -1.53
C ILE A 8 11.37 -7.92 -2.79
N GLN A 9 10.32 -8.74 -2.82
CA GLN A 9 9.38 -8.80 -3.95
C GLN A 9 8.59 -7.49 -4.08
N ALA A 10 8.11 -6.93 -2.97
CA ALA A 10 7.39 -5.64 -2.97
C ALA A 10 8.30 -4.50 -3.46
N LEU A 11 9.55 -4.46 -3.03
CA LEU A 11 10.54 -3.47 -3.51
C LEU A 11 10.84 -3.63 -5.01
N ALA A 12 10.95 -4.87 -5.50
CA ALA A 12 11.15 -5.15 -6.92
C ALA A 12 9.93 -4.70 -7.76
N GLN A 13 8.71 -4.95 -7.26
CA GLN A 13 7.49 -4.45 -7.90
C GLN A 13 7.42 -2.92 -7.89
N LEU A 14 7.77 -2.27 -6.78
CA LEU A 14 7.83 -0.81 -6.69
C LEU A 14 8.82 -0.23 -7.70
N LYS A 15 10.00 -0.85 -7.85
CA LYS A 15 11.00 -0.45 -8.86
C LYS A 15 10.44 -0.54 -10.27
N ARG A 16 9.75 -1.65 -10.62
CA ARG A 16 9.10 -1.82 -11.93
C ARG A 16 8.04 -0.73 -12.16
N ARG A 17 7.14 -0.51 -11.20
CA ARG A 17 6.09 0.52 -11.30
C ARG A 17 6.66 1.93 -11.46
N ARG A 18 7.76 2.24 -10.79
CA ARG A 18 8.48 3.50 -11.01
C ARG A 18 9.01 3.59 -12.44
N LEU A 19 9.65 2.54 -12.96
CA LEU A 19 10.21 2.56 -14.29
C LEU A 19 9.12 2.77 -15.37
N THR A 20 7.96 2.11 -15.23
CA THR A 20 6.83 2.28 -16.14
C THR A 20 6.21 3.68 -16.09
N ALA A 21 6.33 4.41 -15.00
CA ALA A 21 5.85 5.79 -14.91
C ALA A 21 6.89 6.80 -15.37
N TYR A 22 8.14 6.69 -14.91
CA TYR A 22 9.18 7.67 -15.19
C TYR A 22 9.67 7.62 -16.65
N LEU A 23 9.87 6.42 -17.23
CA LEU A 23 10.46 6.29 -18.55
C LEU A 23 9.58 6.91 -19.64
N PRO A 24 8.28 6.57 -19.79
CA PRO A 24 7.44 7.19 -20.80
C PRO A 24 7.24 8.70 -20.58
N SER A 25 7.14 9.12 -19.31
CA SER A 25 7.01 10.56 -19.00
C SER A 25 8.26 11.34 -19.39
N ALA A 26 9.45 10.80 -19.11
CA ALA A 26 10.71 11.42 -19.51
C ALA A 26 10.86 11.51 -21.04
N VAL A 27 10.49 10.43 -21.75
CA VAL A 27 10.48 10.42 -23.22
C VAL A 27 9.49 11.45 -23.77
N GLY A 28 8.28 11.53 -23.21
CA GLY A 28 7.27 12.51 -23.60
C GLY A 28 7.74 13.95 -23.38
N LEU A 29 8.37 14.24 -22.25
CA LEU A 29 8.94 15.56 -21.96
C LEU A 29 10.11 15.90 -22.91
N ALA A 30 11.00 14.93 -23.18
CA ALA A 30 12.09 15.13 -24.13
C ALA A 30 11.57 15.43 -25.55
N ALA A 31 10.52 14.71 -25.98
CA ALA A 31 9.86 14.96 -27.24
C ALA A 31 9.21 16.37 -27.29
N ALA A 32 8.55 16.78 -26.21
CA ALA A 32 7.96 18.12 -26.11
C ALA A 32 9.02 19.22 -26.24
N ILE A 33 10.15 19.05 -25.57
CA ILE A 33 11.29 19.99 -25.68
C ILE A 33 11.84 20.01 -27.11
N ALA A 34 12.02 18.84 -27.74
CA ALA A 34 12.54 18.75 -29.10
C ALA A 34 11.62 19.45 -30.11
N VAL A 35 10.30 19.26 -30.01
CA VAL A 35 9.29 19.92 -30.84
C VAL A 35 9.32 21.43 -30.65
N PHE A 36 9.43 21.89 -29.40
CA PHE A 36 9.51 23.31 -29.07
C PHE A 36 10.75 23.96 -29.71
N VAL A 37 11.93 23.34 -29.52
CA VAL A 37 13.20 23.86 -30.07
C VAL A 37 13.17 23.87 -31.61
N ALA A 38 12.75 22.78 -32.22
CA ALA A 38 12.61 22.69 -33.68
C ALA A 38 11.65 23.75 -34.25
N GLY A 39 10.51 23.95 -33.56
CA GLY A 39 9.55 24.98 -33.97
C GLY A 39 10.09 26.41 -33.87
N ARG A 40 10.92 26.68 -32.87
CA ARG A 40 11.61 27.98 -32.74
C ARG A 40 12.58 28.22 -33.91
N ILE A 41 13.32 27.20 -34.32
CA ILE A 41 14.25 27.27 -35.44
C ILE A 41 13.49 27.48 -36.78
N GLN A 42 12.38 26.75 -36.97
CA GLN A 42 11.59 26.78 -38.21
C GLN A 42 10.55 27.93 -38.25
N ARG A 43 10.48 28.76 -37.20
CA ARG A 43 9.48 29.83 -37.01
C ARG A 43 8.03 29.35 -37.20
N SER A 44 7.74 28.14 -36.66
CA SER A 44 6.40 27.51 -36.74
C SER A 44 5.54 27.94 -35.57
N ASP A 45 4.41 28.59 -35.84
CA ASP A 45 3.47 29.08 -34.83
C ASP A 45 2.69 27.95 -34.15
N SER A 46 2.58 26.77 -34.75
CA SER A 46 1.89 25.62 -34.15
C SER A 46 2.75 24.79 -33.19
N ALA A 47 4.08 24.92 -33.25
CA ALA A 47 4.99 24.09 -32.46
C ALA A 47 4.84 24.27 -30.96
N TRP A 48 4.53 25.48 -30.48
CA TRP A 48 4.31 25.74 -29.07
C TRP A 48 3.04 25.05 -28.55
N VAL A 49 1.97 24.99 -29.36
CA VAL A 49 0.73 24.29 -28.97
C VAL A 49 0.98 22.79 -28.84
N ILE A 50 1.64 22.20 -29.85
CA ILE A 50 1.99 20.76 -29.85
C ILE A 50 2.88 20.43 -28.64
N SER A 51 3.91 21.22 -28.38
CA SER A 51 4.80 21.05 -27.22
C SER A 51 4.03 21.13 -25.90
N THR A 52 3.11 22.09 -25.75
CA THR A 52 2.29 22.24 -24.55
C THR A 52 1.40 21.02 -24.33
N VAL A 53 0.71 20.53 -25.37
CA VAL A 53 -0.14 19.33 -25.31
C VAL A 53 0.68 18.11 -24.90
N LEU A 54 1.85 17.89 -25.51
CA LEU A 54 2.74 16.79 -25.15
C LEU A 54 3.20 16.87 -23.69
N THR A 55 3.51 18.07 -23.21
CA THR A 55 3.90 18.27 -21.80
C THR A 55 2.75 17.93 -20.86
N ILE A 56 1.53 18.40 -21.14
CA ILE A 56 0.35 18.10 -20.33
C ILE A 56 0.10 16.59 -20.28
N LEU A 57 0.19 15.90 -21.42
CA LEU A 57 0.01 14.45 -21.48
C LEU A 57 1.08 13.70 -20.70
N ALA A 58 2.34 14.08 -20.84
CA ALA A 58 3.45 13.42 -20.13
C ALA A 58 3.36 13.61 -18.61
N VAL A 59 3.06 14.84 -18.16
CA VAL A 59 2.89 15.14 -16.73
C VAL A 59 1.63 14.50 -16.16
N GLY A 60 0.50 14.58 -16.89
CA GLY A 60 -0.77 13.96 -16.48
C GLY A 60 -0.63 12.45 -16.33
N TYR A 61 0.02 11.78 -17.29
CA TYR A 61 0.35 10.36 -17.22
C TYR A 61 1.19 10.01 -15.97
N PHE A 62 2.24 10.80 -15.72
CA PHE A 62 3.09 10.62 -14.54
C PHE A 62 2.31 10.76 -13.24
N LEU A 63 1.53 11.84 -13.08
CA LEU A 63 0.75 12.10 -11.86
C LEU A 63 -0.29 11.02 -11.62
N PHE A 64 -0.96 10.56 -12.67
CA PHE A 64 -1.92 9.47 -12.60
C PHE A 64 -1.27 8.18 -12.09
N LEU A 65 -0.18 7.73 -12.72
CA LEU A 65 0.52 6.51 -12.31
C LEU A 65 1.16 6.63 -10.92
N TYR A 66 1.64 7.83 -10.58
CA TYR A 66 2.17 8.08 -9.25
C TYR A 66 1.09 7.87 -8.17
N GLY A 67 -0.11 8.46 -8.36
CA GLY A 67 -1.22 8.34 -7.42
C GLY A 67 -1.77 6.91 -7.31
N VAL A 68 -2.03 6.28 -8.47
CA VAL A 68 -2.73 4.99 -8.52
C VAL A 68 -1.80 3.81 -8.27
N SER A 69 -0.54 3.88 -8.70
CA SER A 69 0.34 2.71 -8.73
C SER A 69 1.56 2.82 -7.80
N ILE A 70 2.25 3.96 -7.80
CA ILE A 70 3.51 4.11 -7.05
C ILE A 70 3.23 4.36 -5.57
N LYS A 71 2.33 5.28 -5.25
CA LYS A 71 2.02 5.67 -3.87
C LYS A 71 1.53 4.48 -3.03
N PRO A 72 0.53 3.67 -3.47
CA PRO A 72 0.09 2.50 -2.70
C PRO A 72 1.20 1.44 -2.54
N ALA A 73 1.96 1.18 -3.61
CA ALA A 73 3.07 0.22 -3.54
C ALA A 73 4.17 0.68 -2.57
N LYS A 74 4.46 1.99 -2.52
CA LYS A 74 5.42 2.55 -1.55
C LYS A 74 4.91 2.38 -0.12
N THR A 75 3.63 2.70 0.12
CA THR A 75 3.00 2.54 1.43
C THR A 75 3.07 1.09 1.90
N TYR A 76 2.81 0.12 0.99
CA TYR A 76 2.91 -1.31 1.31
C TYR A 76 4.34 -1.74 1.64
N CYS A 77 5.36 -1.23 0.94
CA CYS A 77 6.76 -1.52 1.29
C CYS A 77 7.14 -0.99 2.69
N VAL A 78 6.68 0.21 3.05
CA VAL A 78 6.91 0.78 4.41
C VAL A 78 6.21 -0.09 5.45
N PHE A 79 4.96 -0.48 5.20
CA PHE A 79 4.21 -1.38 6.07
C PHE A 79 4.95 -2.71 6.31
N LEU A 80 5.42 -3.38 5.25
CA LEU A 80 6.19 -4.62 5.38
C LEU A 80 7.48 -4.42 6.19
N GLN A 81 8.16 -3.30 5.99
CA GLN A 81 9.35 -2.97 6.77
C GLN A 81 9.02 -2.80 8.25
N ASP A 82 7.93 -2.08 8.57
CA ASP A 82 7.47 -1.88 9.95
C ASP A 82 7.04 -3.22 10.60
N MET A 83 6.40 -4.12 9.83
CA MET A 83 6.06 -5.46 10.31
C MET A 83 7.27 -6.34 10.59
N LEU A 84 8.38 -6.15 9.86
CA LEU A 84 9.60 -6.94 10.04
C LEU A 84 10.52 -6.39 11.14
N THR A 85 10.67 -5.06 11.21
CA THR A 85 11.68 -4.40 12.06
C THR A 85 11.09 -3.55 13.18
N GLY A 86 9.79 -3.22 13.11
CA GLY A 86 9.10 -2.38 14.08
C GLY A 86 8.88 -3.04 15.43
N ARG A 87 8.55 -2.22 16.42
CA ARG A 87 8.19 -2.72 17.77
C ARG A 87 6.88 -3.49 17.70
N LYS A 88 6.89 -4.74 18.11
CA LYS A 88 5.70 -5.58 18.21
C LYS A 88 5.19 -5.59 19.64
N ARG A 89 3.88 -5.47 19.79
CA ARG A 89 3.17 -5.70 21.04
C ARG A 89 2.49 -7.05 20.97
N GLU A 90 2.65 -7.84 22.03
CA GLU A 90 1.89 -9.06 22.22
C GLU A 90 0.59 -8.72 22.95
N THR A 91 -0.51 -9.19 22.42
CA THR A 91 -1.84 -9.06 23.03
C THR A 91 -2.51 -10.43 23.00
N GLN A 92 -3.08 -10.84 24.12
CA GLN A 92 -3.86 -12.06 24.21
C GLN A 92 -5.32 -11.68 24.41
N GLY A 93 -6.22 -12.45 23.82
CA GLY A 93 -7.65 -12.20 23.94
C GLY A 93 -8.48 -13.25 23.24
N VAL A 94 -9.78 -13.10 23.34
CA VAL A 94 -10.77 -13.97 22.68
C VAL A 94 -11.10 -13.38 21.31
N PHE A 95 -11.02 -14.17 20.26
CA PHE A 95 -11.37 -13.78 18.91
C PHE A 95 -12.88 -13.67 18.74
N LYS A 96 -13.42 -12.45 18.65
CA LYS A 96 -14.87 -12.19 18.60
C LYS A 96 -15.43 -12.16 17.19
N SER A 97 -14.78 -11.42 16.30
CA SER A 97 -15.31 -11.25 14.96
C SER A 97 -14.21 -10.91 13.95
N PHE A 98 -14.50 -11.25 12.70
CA PHE A 98 -13.70 -10.90 11.53
C PHE A 98 -14.65 -10.35 10.47
N SER A 99 -14.38 -9.12 10.00
CA SER A 99 -15.16 -8.55 8.90
C SER A 99 -14.54 -8.95 7.57
N ALA A 100 -15.34 -9.53 6.68
CA ALA A 100 -14.92 -9.80 5.31
C ALA A 100 -14.82 -8.52 4.46
N ASP A 101 -15.42 -7.40 4.94
CA ASP A 101 -15.36 -6.13 4.25
C ASP A 101 -13.95 -5.55 4.30
N VAL A 102 -13.49 -5.08 3.15
CA VAL A 102 -12.18 -4.43 3.04
C VAL A 102 -12.32 -2.96 3.42
N CYS A 103 -11.59 -2.54 4.43
CA CYS A 103 -11.45 -1.14 4.80
C CYS A 103 -10.06 -0.61 4.42
N ASP A 104 -9.98 0.68 4.13
CA ASP A 104 -8.68 1.35 3.95
C ASP A 104 -8.16 1.83 5.30
N ARG A 105 -6.95 1.38 5.65
CA ARG A 105 -6.24 1.88 6.82
C ARG A 105 -4.88 2.41 6.41
N ASP A 106 -4.75 3.73 6.42
CA ASP A 106 -3.53 4.45 6.03
C ASP A 106 -3.04 4.12 4.60
N GLY A 107 -3.98 3.96 3.65
CA GLY A 107 -3.70 3.63 2.26
C GLY A 107 -3.40 2.16 2.01
N LEU A 108 -3.76 1.27 2.95
CA LEU A 108 -3.64 -0.18 2.82
C LEU A 108 -5.01 -0.85 2.96
N PRO A 109 -5.36 -1.76 2.05
CA PRO A 109 -6.57 -2.55 2.17
C PRO A 109 -6.42 -3.56 3.33
N CYS A 110 -7.31 -3.49 4.31
CA CYS A 110 -7.30 -4.33 5.49
C CYS A 110 -8.70 -4.87 5.80
N HIS A 111 -8.77 -6.00 6.47
CA HIS A 111 -9.96 -6.50 7.14
C HIS A 111 -9.93 -6.09 8.61
N SER A 112 -11.08 -5.73 9.17
CA SER A 112 -11.16 -5.46 10.60
C SER A 112 -11.38 -6.77 11.38
N LEU A 113 -10.74 -6.86 12.54
CA LEU A 113 -10.79 -7.99 13.44
C LEU A 113 -11.00 -7.48 14.86
N LEU A 114 -11.90 -8.09 15.61
CA LEU A 114 -12.22 -7.69 16.97
C LEU A 114 -11.75 -8.76 17.95
N LEU A 115 -10.95 -8.35 18.93
CA LEU A 115 -10.50 -9.17 20.03
C LEU A 115 -11.01 -8.60 21.36
N ASN A 116 -11.57 -9.45 22.19
CA ASN A 116 -11.79 -9.10 23.58
C ASN A 116 -10.54 -9.43 24.40
N VAL A 117 -9.93 -8.41 25.01
CA VAL A 117 -8.70 -8.55 25.82
C VAL A 117 -8.97 -8.61 27.30
N GLY A 118 -10.23 -8.54 27.73
CA GLY A 118 -10.69 -8.61 29.10
C GLY A 118 -10.90 -10.02 29.60
N GLN A 119 -11.07 -10.16 30.92
CA GLN A 119 -11.34 -11.45 31.56
C GLN A 119 -12.84 -11.85 31.57
N LYS A 120 -13.75 -10.91 31.35
CA LYS A 120 -15.20 -11.09 31.54
C LYS A 120 -16.05 -10.87 30.31
N ASP A 121 -15.48 -10.90 29.12
CA ASP A 121 -16.22 -10.63 27.86
C ASP A 121 -16.99 -9.29 27.89
N ASP A 122 -16.41 -8.27 28.55
CA ASP A 122 -16.97 -6.94 28.58
C ASP A 122 -16.72 -6.24 27.22
N PRO A 123 -17.74 -5.64 26.61
CA PRO A 123 -17.58 -4.88 25.37
C PRO A 123 -16.59 -3.69 25.48
N GLN A 124 -16.33 -3.18 26.68
CA GLN A 124 -15.34 -2.12 26.90
C GLN A 124 -13.89 -2.61 26.71
N ASP A 125 -13.67 -3.91 26.81
CA ASP A 125 -12.38 -4.56 26.59
C ASP A 125 -12.19 -5.01 25.14
N ASP A 126 -13.14 -4.72 24.26
CA ASP A 126 -13.05 -5.04 22.84
C ASP A 126 -12.06 -4.10 22.16
N ARG A 127 -11.07 -4.70 21.48
CA ARG A 127 -10.05 -3.96 20.72
C ARG A 127 -10.07 -4.35 19.26
N GLN A 128 -10.08 -3.34 18.40
CA GLN A 128 -10.03 -3.53 16.96
C GLN A 128 -8.59 -3.62 16.47
N PHE A 129 -8.36 -4.66 15.67
CA PHE A 129 -7.12 -4.89 14.95
C PHE A 129 -7.38 -4.95 13.45
N TYR A 130 -6.30 -4.81 12.66
CA TYR A 130 -6.37 -4.80 11.21
C TYR A 130 -5.52 -5.93 10.64
N TRP A 131 -6.16 -6.74 9.80
CA TRP A 131 -5.55 -7.85 9.08
C TRP A 131 -5.32 -7.43 7.62
N ASP A 132 -4.13 -7.69 7.08
CA ASP A 132 -3.81 -7.36 5.70
C ASP A 132 -4.70 -8.14 4.73
N ALA A 133 -5.42 -7.43 3.86
CA ALA A 133 -6.32 -8.05 2.88
C ALA A 133 -5.58 -8.87 1.81
N GLN A 134 -4.25 -8.74 1.70
CA GLN A 134 -3.44 -9.56 0.81
C GLN A 134 -3.06 -10.93 1.41
N MET A 135 -3.30 -11.10 2.72
CA MET A 135 -3.07 -12.36 3.41
C MET A 135 -4.34 -13.24 3.39
N PRO A 136 -4.19 -14.56 3.42
CA PRO A 136 -5.34 -15.45 3.58
C PRO A 136 -6.06 -15.16 4.89
N ASN A 137 -7.37 -15.31 4.91
CA ASN A 137 -8.16 -15.12 6.13
C ASN A 137 -7.65 -16.03 7.26
N PRO A 138 -7.67 -15.55 8.51
CA PRO A 138 -7.22 -16.35 9.64
C PRO A 138 -8.07 -17.61 9.80
N ALA A 139 -7.42 -18.77 9.78
CA ALA A 139 -8.08 -20.08 9.97
C ALA A 139 -8.29 -20.39 11.47
N ILE A 140 -8.87 -19.44 12.22
CA ILE A 140 -9.08 -19.52 13.65
C ILE A 140 -10.58 -19.40 13.91
N ALA A 141 -11.13 -20.30 14.77
CA ALA A 141 -12.53 -20.29 15.11
C ALA A 141 -12.90 -19.07 15.97
N LEU A 142 -14.10 -18.53 15.77
CA LEU A 142 -14.66 -17.51 16.66
C LEU A 142 -14.78 -18.06 18.07
N GLY A 143 -14.46 -17.25 19.07
CA GLY A 143 -14.44 -17.63 20.47
C GLY A 143 -13.14 -18.29 20.93
N ALA A 144 -12.19 -18.59 20.03
CA ALA A 144 -10.90 -19.14 20.41
C ALA A 144 -10.02 -18.08 21.12
N GLN A 145 -9.25 -18.53 22.09
CA GLN A 145 -8.20 -17.72 22.69
C GLN A 145 -7.03 -17.60 21.69
N VAL A 146 -6.58 -16.39 21.47
CA VAL A 146 -5.51 -16.10 20.51
C VAL A 146 -4.46 -15.19 21.12
N LYS A 147 -3.24 -15.40 20.68
CA LYS A 147 -2.12 -14.50 20.87
C LYS A 147 -1.84 -13.77 19.55
N VAL A 148 -1.86 -12.45 19.60
CA VAL A 148 -1.62 -11.57 18.47
C VAL A 148 -0.36 -10.76 18.71
N GLU A 149 0.55 -10.79 17.76
CA GLU A 149 1.62 -9.81 17.66
C GLU A 149 1.19 -8.71 16.71
N SER A 150 1.19 -7.48 17.19
CA SER A 150 0.78 -6.32 16.39
C SER A 150 1.78 -5.18 16.47
N ASN A 151 1.82 -4.41 15.39
CA ASN A 151 2.45 -3.11 15.34
C ASN A 151 1.34 -2.09 15.07
N ASP A 152 1.08 -1.20 16.03
CA ASP A 152 0.04 -0.17 15.97
C ASP A 152 -1.34 -0.71 15.49
N ASN A 153 -1.84 -1.74 16.16
CA ASN A 153 -3.09 -2.46 15.84
C ASN A 153 -3.11 -3.22 14.50
N ARG A 154 -2.02 -3.24 13.74
CA ARG A 154 -1.87 -4.07 12.56
C ARG A 154 -1.24 -5.39 12.93
N ILE A 155 -1.85 -6.48 12.52
CA ILE A 155 -1.45 -7.82 12.93
C ILE A 155 -0.24 -8.26 12.11
N ALA A 156 0.84 -8.60 12.81
CA ALA A 156 2.04 -9.22 12.23
C ALA A 156 1.95 -10.74 12.25
N SER A 157 1.43 -11.31 13.35
CA SER A 157 1.17 -12.75 13.49
C SER A 157 0.01 -12.98 14.45
N MET A 158 -0.70 -14.10 14.26
CA MET A 158 -1.80 -14.53 15.11
C MET A 158 -1.74 -16.04 15.27
N THR A 159 -1.76 -16.50 16.51
CA THR A 159 -1.72 -17.93 16.86
C THR A 159 -2.83 -18.25 17.84
N ALA A 160 -3.53 -19.37 17.64
CA ALA A 160 -4.45 -19.88 18.65
C ALA A 160 -3.66 -20.38 19.86
N LEU A 161 -4.18 -20.09 21.05
CA LEU A 161 -3.70 -20.67 22.30
C LEU A 161 -4.54 -21.92 22.55
N GLU A 162 -3.88 -23.06 22.72
CA GLU A 162 -4.53 -24.32 23.11
C GLU A 162 -4.93 -24.31 24.58
#